data_b4a51c5ba5010a5ae09274fd0616bffc
#
_entry.id   b4a51c5ba5010a5ae09274fd0616bffc
#
_cell.length_a   1.000
_cell.length_b   1.000
_cell.length_c   1.000
_cell.angle_alpha   90.00
_cell.angle_beta   90.00
_cell.angle_gamma   90.00
#
_symmetry.space_group_name_H-M   'P 1'
#
loop_
_entity.id
_entity.type
_entity.pdbx_description
1 polymer ?
#
loop_
_entity_poly.entity_id
_entity_poly.type
_entity_poly.pdbx_seq_one_letter_code
_entity_poly.pdbx_strand_id
1 'polypeptide(L)'
;MKALRTVSALALTLLLLQPIPVSANMAAPQDPDVGSSITFQRSDALAVTEEVLDITVTGSTAQITAAYTMTNITQEAVSTPVMFLAPNTGDGSVEVTLDGEALSWSVDQYALSFDSKVETEDWRYAVLTADGERTFSEELVDAITFQLDFDPGETSEVKVSYPYRLGGYPDYDWNAKRGVIYYYLTPAALWQDFQSLTINLYLDKDMPVIKDSSVPFEKVGTRTYQYTSDTLPQEDLSIFIDENVVQETIGFFRSPYTRMLFAFLLPPVLVVVALIVILIIILKKIRKHKNKSHL
;
A
#
# COMPACT_ATOMS: atom_id res chain seq x y z
N MET A 1 46.13 -4.86 -17.75
CA MET A 1 45.23 -4.31 -16.70
C MET A 1 44.14 -3.38 -17.24
N LYS A 2 44.36 -2.50 -18.24
CA LYS A 2 43.30 -1.61 -18.80
C LYS A 2 42.20 -2.40 -19.52
N ALA A 3 42.53 -3.41 -20.33
CA ALA A 3 41.56 -4.24 -21.04
C ALA A 3 40.63 -5.02 -20.12
N LEU A 4 41.10 -5.52 -18.97
CA LEU A 4 40.31 -6.28 -18.00
C LEU A 4 39.29 -5.36 -17.31
N ARG A 5 39.64 -4.10 -17.04
CA ARG A 5 38.73 -3.10 -16.46
C ARG A 5 37.62 -2.68 -17.45
N THR A 6 37.94 -2.61 -18.74
CA THR A 6 36.96 -2.28 -19.78
C THR A 6 35.97 -3.42 -19.99
N VAL A 7 36.42 -4.68 -19.97
CA VAL A 7 35.57 -5.87 -20.06
C VAL A 7 34.65 -6.00 -18.83
N SER A 8 35.20 -5.75 -17.64
CA SER A 8 34.38 -5.78 -16.41
C SER A 8 33.32 -4.65 -16.36
N ALA A 9 33.66 -3.44 -16.85
CA ALA A 9 32.73 -2.34 -16.95
C ALA A 9 31.63 -2.64 -17.98
N LEU A 10 31.98 -3.23 -19.13
CA LEU A 10 31.01 -3.62 -20.16
C LEU A 10 30.09 -4.74 -19.71
N ALA A 11 30.63 -5.74 -18.97
CA ALA A 11 29.83 -6.82 -18.38
C ALA A 11 28.87 -6.30 -17.31
N LEU A 12 29.32 -5.34 -16.49
CA LEU A 12 28.47 -4.71 -15.47
C LEU A 12 27.35 -3.86 -16.11
N THR A 13 27.65 -3.18 -17.20
CA THR A 13 26.66 -2.39 -17.96
C THR A 13 25.64 -3.29 -18.68
N LEU A 14 26.05 -4.45 -19.17
CA LEU A 14 25.14 -5.44 -19.75
C LEU A 14 24.24 -6.11 -18.70
N LEU A 15 24.72 -6.31 -17.48
CA LEU A 15 23.91 -6.82 -16.37
C LEU A 15 22.85 -5.82 -15.91
N LEU A 16 23.09 -4.50 -16.07
CA LEU A 16 22.15 -3.44 -15.72
C LEU A 16 21.09 -3.16 -16.82
N LEU A 17 21.22 -3.79 -18.00
CA LEU A 17 20.29 -3.67 -19.14
C LEU A 17 19.34 -4.87 -19.27
N GLN A 18 19.23 -5.70 -18.25
CA GLN A 18 18.19 -6.74 -18.24
C GLN A 18 16.82 -6.03 -18.13
N PRO A 19 15.89 -6.23 -19.05
CA PRO A 19 14.52 -5.73 -18.90
C PRO A 19 13.93 -6.44 -17.68
N ILE A 20 13.62 -5.67 -16.64
CA ILE A 20 12.94 -6.16 -15.44
C ILE A 20 11.45 -6.19 -15.82
N PRO A 21 10.76 -7.33 -15.74
CA PRO A 21 9.34 -7.41 -16.04
C PRO A 21 8.52 -6.63 -15.03
N VAL A 22 7.50 -5.94 -15.51
CA VAL A 22 6.63 -5.02 -14.77
C VAL A 22 5.18 -5.54 -14.77
N SER A 23 4.39 -5.29 -13.74
CA SER A 23 3.18 -6.06 -13.43
C SER A 23 2.01 -5.24 -12.83
N ALA A 24 0.74 -5.62 -13.01
CA ALA A 24 -0.46 -5.01 -12.41
C ALA A 24 -1.59 -6.01 -12.01
N ASN A 25 -2.69 -5.53 -11.33
CA ASN A 25 -3.55 -6.31 -10.45
C ASN A 25 -4.58 -7.26 -11.08
N MET A 26 -4.85 -7.17 -12.37
CA MET A 26 -5.86 -7.99 -13.05
C MET A 26 -5.22 -8.85 -14.13
N ALA A 27 -5.56 -10.15 -14.18
CA ALA A 27 -5.02 -11.07 -15.17
C ALA A 27 -5.99 -12.20 -15.51
N ALA A 28 -5.79 -12.86 -16.65
CA ALA A 28 -6.54 -14.06 -17.00
C ALA A 28 -5.99 -15.28 -16.22
N PRO A 29 -6.83 -15.98 -15.45
CA PRO A 29 -6.42 -17.21 -14.77
C PRO A 29 -6.23 -18.34 -15.78
N GLN A 30 -5.22 -19.15 -15.56
CA GLN A 30 -5.04 -20.40 -16.26
C GLN A 30 -5.64 -21.54 -15.46
N ASP A 31 -6.23 -22.56 -16.13
CA ASP A 31 -6.77 -23.73 -15.48
C ASP A 31 -5.75 -24.34 -14.48
N PRO A 32 -6.18 -24.75 -13.29
CA PRO A 32 -5.28 -25.25 -12.27
C PRO A 32 -4.60 -26.53 -12.76
N ASP A 33 -3.29 -26.48 -12.87
CA ASP A 33 -2.46 -27.66 -13.00
C ASP A 33 -2.51 -28.42 -11.66
N VAL A 34 -3.18 -29.54 -11.65
CA VAL A 34 -3.19 -30.57 -10.61
C VAL A 34 -2.97 -30.06 -9.18
N GLY A 35 -4.05 -29.69 -8.52
CA GLY A 35 -4.02 -29.23 -7.13
C GLY A 35 -4.70 -27.87 -6.97
N SER A 36 -4.57 -27.31 -5.81
CA SER A 36 -5.26 -26.08 -5.39
C SER A 36 -4.56 -24.78 -5.80
N SER A 37 -3.74 -24.76 -6.85
CA SER A 37 -3.02 -23.56 -7.28
C SER A 37 -3.56 -22.98 -8.58
N ILE A 38 -3.71 -21.65 -8.63
CA ILE A 38 -4.08 -20.89 -9.82
C ILE A 38 -2.85 -20.14 -10.32
N THR A 39 -2.60 -20.21 -11.61
CA THR A 39 -1.56 -19.45 -12.28
C THR A 39 -2.18 -18.47 -13.26
N PHE A 40 -1.54 -17.31 -13.47
CA PHE A 40 -1.97 -16.32 -14.43
C PHE A 40 -1.16 -16.41 -15.72
N GLN A 41 -1.81 -16.19 -16.84
CA GLN A 41 -1.17 -16.23 -18.15
C GLN A 41 -1.19 -14.84 -18.80
N ARG A 42 -0.15 -14.55 -19.58
CA ARG A 42 -0.12 -13.36 -20.41
C ARG A 42 -1.21 -13.43 -21.47
N SER A 43 -1.98 -12.36 -21.64
CA SER A 43 -2.97 -12.24 -22.70
C SER A 43 -2.33 -11.59 -23.95
N ASP A 44 -2.50 -12.23 -25.10
CA ASP A 44 -2.11 -11.67 -26.40
C ASP A 44 -3.31 -11.05 -27.14
N ALA A 45 -4.50 -11.13 -26.56
CA ALA A 45 -5.74 -10.69 -27.20
C ALA A 45 -6.28 -9.36 -26.67
N LEU A 46 -5.99 -9.05 -25.41
CA LEU A 46 -6.46 -7.83 -24.75
C LEU A 46 -5.28 -6.94 -24.36
N ALA A 47 -5.41 -5.65 -24.66
CA ALA A 47 -4.51 -4.60 -24.21
C ALA A 47 -5.15 -3.84 -23.06
N VAL A 48 -4.36 -3.47 -22.04
CA VAL A 48 -4.74 -2.51 -21.00
C VAL A 48 -3.95 -1.23 -21.25
N THR A 49 -4.59 -0.21 -21.80
CA THR A 49 -3.90 1.03 -22.13
C THR A 49 -3.79 1.98 -20.95
N GLU A 50 -4.73 1.93 -20.02
CA GLU A 50 -4.77 2.82 -18.85
C GLU A 50 -5.29 2.08 -17.63
N GLU A 51 -4.67 2.37 -16.49
CA GLU A 51 -5.19 2.02 -15.15
C GLU A 51 -5.31 3.29 -14.30
N VAL A 52 -6.50 3.53 -13.77
CA VAL A 52 -6.76 4.57 -12.77
C VAL A 52 -7.14 3.92 -11.45
N LEU A 53 -6.34 4.14 -10.43
CA LEU A 53 -6.54 3.60 -9.10
C LEU A 53 -6.93 4.72 -8.13
N ASP A 54 -8.17 4.72 -7.68
CA ASP A 54 -8.68 5.63 -6.67
C ASP A 54 -8.72 4.95 -5.30
N ILE A 55 -8.04 5.54 -4.32
CA ILE A 55 -7.97 5.05 -2.93
C ILE A 55 -8.51 6.13 -2.01
N THR A 56 -9.67 5.90 -1.40
CA THR A 56 -10.29 6.83 -0.44
C THR A 56 -10.28 6.25 0.96
N VAL A 57 -9.46 6.83 1.83
CA VAL A 57 -9.31 6.41 3.23
C VAL A 57 -10.37 7.06 4.11
N THR A 58 -11.03 6.25 4.95
CA THR A 58 -12.00 6.70 5.94
C THR A 58 -11.82 5.92 7.25
N GLY A 59 -11.24 6.54 8.26
CA GLY A 59 -10.91 5.88 9.53
C GLY A 59 -9.97 4.69 9.31
N SER A 60 -10.37 3.50 9.72
CA SER A 60 -9.58 2.25 9.61
C SER A 60 -9.83 1.47 8.32
N THR A 61 -10.55 2.04 7.38
CA THR A 61 -10.89 1.41 6.11
C THR A 61 -10.54 2.31 4.94
N ALA A 62 -10.45 1.74 3.75
CA ALA A 62 -10.43 2.48 2.51
C ALA A 62 -11.44 1.88 1.52
N GLN A 63 -11.90 2.69 0.58
CA GLN A 63 -12.53 2.22 -0.64
C GLN A 63 -11.48 2.28 -1.73
N ILE A 64 -11.23 1.15 -2.37
CA ILE A 64 -10.33 1.03 -3.51
C ILE A 64 -11.17 0.81 -4.75
N THR A 65 -10.91 1.61 -5.78
CA THR A 65 -11.54 1.48 -7.10
C THR A 65 -10.46 1.48 -8.16
N ALA A 66 -10.34 0.38 -8.89
CA ALA A 66 -9.44 0.24 -10.02
C ALA A 66 -10.28 0.28 -11.31
N ALA A 67 -9.99 1.20 -12.20
CA ALA A 67 -10.60 1.33 -13.51
C ALA A 67 -9.56 1.09 -14.59
N TYR A 68 -9.86 0.20 -15.51
CA TYR A 68 -8.99 -0.21 -16.61
C TYR A 68 -9.63 0.14 -17.95
N THR A 69 -8.91 0.83 -18.81
CA THR A 69 -9.29 0.94 -20.22
C THR A 69 -8.71 -0.25 -20.98
N MET A 70 -9.59 -1.16 -21.40
CA MET A 70 -9.22 -2.41 -22.06
C MET A 70 -9.68 -2.42 -23.51
N THR A 71 -8.85 -2.95 -24.39
CA THR A 71 -9.13 -3.06 -25.83
C THR A 71 -8.87 -4.47 -26.34
N ASN A 72 -9.83 -5.05 -27.06
CA ASN A 72 -9.58 -6.24 -27.84
C ASN A 72 -8.77 -5.87 -29.09
N ILE A 73 -7.52 -6.26 -29.13
CA ILE A 73 -6.60 -5.94 -30.25
C ILE A 73 -6.67 -6.96 -31.39
N THR A 74 -7.56 -7.95 -31.30
CA THR A 74 -7.73 -9.00 -32.32
C THR A 74 -8.88 -8.69 -33.29
N GLN A 75 -8.98 -9.52 -34.33
CA GLN A 75 -10.09 -9.46 -35.31
C GLN A 75 -11.23 -10.42 -34.96
N GLU A 76 -11.17 -11.08 -33.83
CA GLU A 76 -12.15 -12.04 -33.35
C GLU A 76 -12.73 -11.57 -32.00
N ALA A 77 -13.96 -11.99 -31.69
CA ALA A 77 -14.53 -11.74 -30.38
C ALA A 77 -13.75 -12.51 -29.31
N VAL A 78 -13.48 -11.86 -28.18
CA VAL A 78 -12.75 -12.45 -27.06
C VAL A 78 -13.68 -12.59 -25.88
N SER A 79 -13.73 -13.80 -25.34
CA SER A 79 -14.46 -14.11 -24.10
C SER A 79 -13.46 -14.73 -23.13
N THR A 80 -13.18 -14.06 -22.01
CA THR A 80 -12.14 -14.51 -21.08
C THR A 80 -12.57 -14.33 -19.61
N PRO A 81 -12.32 -15.32 -18.76
CA PRO A 81 -12.42 -15.09 -17.33
C PRO A 81 -11.29 -14.16 -16.89
N VAL A 82 -11.58 -13.32 -15.92
CA VAL A 82 -10.64 -12.40 -15.31
C VAL A 82 -10.67 -12.59 -13.81
N MET A 83 -9.51 -12.57 -13.18
CA MET A 83 -9.35 -12.64 -11.75
C MET A 83 -8.62 -11.40 -11.27
N PHE A 84 -9.25 -10.70 -10.31
CA PHE A 84 -8.70 -9.54 -9.64
C PHE A 84 -8.33 -9.92 -8.20
N LEU A 85 -7.09 -9.66 -7.82
CA LEU A 85 -6.60 -9.98 -6.49
C LEU A 85 -6.79 -8.78 -5.55
N ALA A 86 -7.60 -8.96 -4.51
CA ALA A 86 -7.91 -7.94 -3.52
C ALA A 86 -7.31 -8.34 -2.16
N PRO A 87 -6.17 -7.75 -1.74
CA PRO A 87 -5.63 -7.99 -0.42
C PRO A 87 -6.47 -7.28 0.64
N ASN A 88 -6.59 -7.86 1.83
CA ASN A 88 -7.21 -7.24 3.00
C ASN A 88 -8.63 -6.69 2.76
N THR A 89 -9.45 -7.40 1.98
CA THR A 89 -10.84 -7.00 1.72
C THR A 89 -11.60 -6.76 3.03
N GLY A 90 -12.27 -5.61 3.10
CA GLY A 90 -13.07 -5.18 4.26
C GLY A 90 -14.50 -5.69 4.22
N ASP A 91 -15.26 -5.35 5.26
CA ASP A 91 -16.70 -5.59 5.26
C ASP A 91 -17.38 -4.58 4.32
N GLY A 92 -18.18 -5.06 3.39
CA GLY A 92 -18.90 -4.26 2.41
C GLY A 92 -19.14 -5.02 1.11
N SER A 93 -19.65 -4.31 0.11
CA SER A 93 -19.94 -4.88 -1.21
C SER A 93 -18.80 -4.65 -2.17
N VAL A 94 -18.41 -5.72 -2.87
CA VAL A 94 -17.63 -5.62 -4.10
C VAL A 94 -18.56 -5.21 -5.24
N GLU A 95 -18.07 -4.40 -6.14
CA GLU A 95 -18.78 -3.99 -7.36
C GLU A 95 -17.84 -4.17 -8.55
N VAL A 96 -18.36 -4.81 -9.60
CA VAL A 96 -17.62 -4.98 -10.87
C VAL A 96 -18.53 -4.47 -11.98
N THR A 97 -18.01 -3.59 -12.82
CA THR A 97 -18.78 -3.02 -13.95
C THR A 97 -17.98 -3.05 -15.25
N LEU A 98 -18.68 -3.16 -16.37
CA LEU A 98 -18.17 -2.96 -17.74
C LEU A 98 -18.97 -1.80 -18.34
N ASP A 99 -18.33 -0.70 -18.69
CA ASP A 99 -18.94 0.54 -19.17
C ASP A 99 -20.09 1.05 -18.28
N GLY A 100 -19.97 0.83 -16.95
CA GLY A 100 -20.95 1.20 -15.94
C GLY A 100 -22.11 0.20 -15.76
N GLU A 101 -22.18 -0.86 -16.55
CA GLU A 101 -23.14 -1.95 -16.36
C GLU A 101 -22.56 -2.99 -15.39
N ALA A 102 -23.35 -3.42 -14.41
CA ALA A 102 -22.92 -4.37 -13.38
C ALA A 102 -22.68 -5.76 -13.98
N LEU A 103 -21.53 -6.34 -13.70
CA LEU A 103 -21.20 -7.72 -14.04
C LEU A 103 -21.48 -8.67 -12.86
N SER A 104 -21.75 -9.93 -13.20
CA SER A 104 -21.76 -11.01 -12.22
C SER A 104 -20.34 -11.39 -11.85
N TRP A 105 -20.07 -11.57 -10.56
CA TRP A 105 -18.76 -11.94 -10.04
C TRP A 105 -18.87 -12.97 -8.93
N SER A 106 -17.78 -13.65 -8.63
CA SER A 106 -17.61 -14.50 -7.46
C SER A 106 -16.33 -14.12 -6.71
N VAL A 107 -16.25 -14.49 -5.43
CA VAL A 107 -15.03 -14.30 -4.61
C VAL A 107 -14.64 -15.64 -4.02
N ASP A 108 -13.40 -16.00 -4.23
CA ASP A 108 -12.75 -17.13 -3.59
C ASP A 108 -11.50 -16.65 -2.84
N GLN A 109 -11.24 -17.25 -1.66
CA GLN A 109 -10.10 -16.86 -0.86
C GLN A 109 -8.93 -17.83 -1.08
N TYR A 110 -7.75 -17.26 -1.33
CA TYR A 110 -6.52 -18.01 -1.56
C TYR A 110 -5.43 -17.57 -0.60
N ALA A 111 -4.48 -18.46 -0.36
CA ALA A 111 -3.22 -18.12 0.30
C ALA A 111 -2.17 -17.81 -0.77
N LEU A 112 -1.61 -16.60 -0.73
CA LEU A 112 -0.56 -16.19 -1.64
C LEU A 112 0.79 -16.72 -1.14
N SER A 113 1.42 -17.63 -1.91
CA SER A 113 2.77 -18.08 -1.61
C SER A 113 3.79 -17.31 -2.45
N PHE A 114 4.64 -16.56 -1.79
CA PHE A 114 5.72 -15.83 -2.46
C PHE A 114 6.81 -16.74 -3.02
N ASP A 115 6.96 -17.96 -2.49
CA ASP A 115 7.92 -18.96 -2.96
C ASP A 115 7.49 -19.59 -4.30
N SER A 116 6.24 -19.40 -4.70
CA SER A 116 5.70 -19.92 -5.95
C SER A 116 5.78 -18.94 -7.13
N LYS A 117 6.55 -17.86 -7.02
CA LYS A 117 6.92 -17.04 -8.18
C LYS A 117 7.75 -17.87 -9.14
N VAL A 118 7.07 -18.52 -10.10
CA VAL A 118 7.75 -19.18 -11.18
C VAL A 118 8.13 -18.12 -12.20
N GLU A 119 9.40 -17.72 -12.21
CA GLU A 119 9.98 -16.98 -13.32
C GLU A 119 10.03 -17.90 -14.54
N THR A 120 9.05 -17.78 -15.40
CA THR A 120 9.14 -18.23 -16.79
C THR A 120 9.24 -17.01 -17.69
N GLU A 121 9.49 -17.21 -19.00
CA GLU A 121 9.43 -16.11 -19.97
C GLU A 121 8.10 -15.35 -19.93
N ASP A 122 7.05 -16.00 -19.38
CA ASP A 122 5.74 -15.44 -19.10
C ASP A 122 5.55 -15.41 -17.59
N TRP A 123 5.55 -14.25 -16.99
CA TRP A 123 5.33 -14.05 -15.55
C TRP A 123 4.10 -14.82 -15.05
N ARG A 124 4.24 -15.52 -13.93
CA ARG A 124 3.15 -16.28 -13.31
C ARG A 124 3.12 -16.03 -11.81
N TYR A 125 1.96 -15.69 -11.27
CA TYR A 125 1.66 -15.83 -9.85
C TYR A 125 0.99 -17.17 -9.61
N ALA A 126 1.45 -17.90 -8.62
CA ALA A 126 0.69 -19.01 -8.09
C ALA A 126 -0.06 -18.52 -6.86
N VAL A 127 -1.36 -18.66 -6.88
CA VAL A 127 -2.25 -18.44 -5.73
C VAL A 127 -2.72 -19.79 -5.27
N LEU A 128 -2.48 -20.11 -4.00
CA LEU A 128 -2.86 -21.40 -3.43
C LEU A 128 -4.20 -21.28 -2.72
N THR A 129 -5.06 -22.29 -2.85
CA THR A 129 -6.30 -22.33 -2.08
C THR A 129 -6.00 -22.46 -0.58
N ALA A 130 -6.81 -21.80 0.25
CA ALA A 130 -6.72 -21.86 1.70
C ALA A 130 -7.21 -23.20 2.31
N ASP A 131 -7.33 -24.27 1.51
CA ASP A 131 -7.68 -25.61 1.96
C ASP A 131 -6.49 -26.24 2.70
N GLY A 132 -6.39 -26.01 3.98
CA GLY A 132 -5.38 -26.64 4.81
C GLY A 132 -4.93 -25.81 5.98
N GLU A 133 -4.07 -26.38 6.78
CA GLU A 133 -3.49 -25.72 7.96
C GLU A 133 -2.72 -24.47 7.53
N ARG A 134 -3.20 -23.30 7.98
CA ARG A 134 -2.53 -22.01 7.78
C ARG A 134 -1.13 -22.07 8.35
N THR A 135 -0.12 -21.91 7.54
CA THR A 135 1.18 -21.51 8.02
C THR A 135 1.12 -20.00 8.31
N PHE A 136 1.68 -19.55 9.41
CA PHE A 136 1.65 -18.13 9.86
C PHE A 136 2.33 -17.16 8.89
N SER A 137 2.87 -17.62 7.78
CA SER A 137 3.60 -16.86 6.78
C SER A 137 2.82 -16.61 5.47
N GLU A 138 1.60 -17.12 5.33
CA GLU A 138 0.82 -16.98 4.11
C GLU A 138 -0.11 -15.77 4.22
N GLU A 139 -0.02 -14.90 3.23
CA GLU A 139 -0.93 -13.77 3.07
C GLU A 139 -2.19 -14.25 2.36
N LEU A 140 -3.35 -14.00 2.98
CA LEU A 140 -4.64 -14.31 2.37
C LEU A 140 -5.05 -13.18 1.42
N VAL A 141 -5.52 -13.57 0.23
CA VAL A 141 -6.02 -12.68 -0.79
C VAL A 141 -7.41 -13.15 -1.24
N ASP A 142 -8.34 -12.24 -1.40
CA ASP A 142 -9.61 -12.50 -2.05
C ASP A 142 -9.42 -12.33 -3.56
N ALA A 143 -9.81 -13.35 -4.32
CA ALA A 143 -9.79 -13.34 -5.76
C ALA A 143 -11.22 -13.10 -6.28
N ILE A 144 -11.45 -11.93 -6.86
CA ILE A 144 -12.71 -11.52 -7.46
C ILE A 144 -12.68 -11.97 -8.92
N THR A 145 -13.50 -12.98 -9.28
CA THR A 145 -13.54 -13.56 -10.62
C THR A 145 -14.81 -13.15 -11.34
N PHE A 146 -14.68 -12.73 -12.59
CA PHE A 146 -15.75 -12.32 -13.48
C PHE A 146 -15.40 -12.61 -14.94
N GLN A 147 -16.40 -12.56 -15.83
CA GLN A 147 -16.24 -12.81 -17.26
C GLN A 147 -16.24 -11.48 -18.01
N LEU A 148 -15.32 -11.34 -18.94
CA LEU A 148 -15.28 -10.25 -19.91
C LEU A 148 -15.52 -10.76 -21.31
N ASP A 149 -16.38 -10.09 -22.06
CA ASP A 149 -16.69 -10.35 -23.44
C ASP A 149 -16.42 -9.06 -24.24
N PHE A 150 -15.62 -9.14 -25.29
CA PHE A 150 -15.27 -8.03 -26.17
C PHE A 150 -15.49 -8.38 -27.62
N ASP A 151 -16.15 -7.50 -28.35
CA ASP A 151 -16.18 -7.58 -29.82
C ASP A 151 -14.80 -7.23 -30.44
N PRO A 152 -14.54 -7.60 -31.72
CA PRO A 152 -13.28 -7.26 -32.38
C PRO A 152 -13.01 -5.75 -32.39
N GLY A 153 -11.86 -5.33 -31.84
CA GLY A 153 -11.46 -3.91 -31.76
C GLY A 153 -12.24 -3.07 -30.76
N GLU A 154 -13.08 -3.68 -29.93
CA GLU A 154 -13.84 -2.99 -28.87
C GLU A 154 -12.92 -2.47 -27.78
N THR A 155 -13.21 -1.25 -27.29
CA THR A 155 -12.57 -0.65 -26.13
C THR A 155 -13.63 -0.32 -25.10
N SER A 156 -13.43 -0.79 -23.85
CA SER A 156 -14.38 -0.62 -22.76
C SER A 156 -13.67 -0.32 -21.44
N GLU A 157 -14.37 0.35 -20.51
CA GLU A 157 -13.90 0.55 -19.14
C GLU A 157 -14.34 -0.60 -18.24
N VAL A 158 -13.39 -1.33 -17.68
CA VAL A 158 -13.63 -2.32 -16.63
C VAL A 158 -13.31 -1.71 -15.29
N LYS A 159 -14.25 -1.73 -14.35
CA LYS A 159 -14.08 -1.15 -13.02
C LYS A 159 -14.34 -2.18 -11.94
N VAL A 160 -13.39 -2.30 -10.99
CA VAL A 160 -13.51 -3.13 -9.79
C VAL A 160 -13.40 -2.22 -8.57
N SER A 161 -14.41 -2.26 -7.71
CA SER A 161 -14.46 -1.45 -6.49
C SER A 161 -14.69 -2.35 -5.29
N TYR A 162 -13.89 -2.20 -4.24
CA TYR A 162 -13.98 -3.03 -3.05
C TYR A 162 -13.56 -2.28 -1.79
N PRO A 163 -14.16 -2.63 -0.63
CA PRO A 163 -13.74 -2.11 0.67
C PRO A 163 -12.42 -2.77 1.10
N TYR A 164 -11.53 -1.98 1.68
CA TYR A 164 -10.21 -2.41 2.13
C TYR A 164 -10.04 -2.13 3.64
N ARG A 165 -9.49 -3.09 4.38
CA ARG A 165 -9.11 -2.90 5.78
C ARG A 165 -7.66 -2.43 5.84
N LEU A 166 -7.42 -1.28 6.43
CA LEU A 166 -6.07 -0.78 6.64
C LEU A 166 -5.29 -1.72 7.56
N GLY A 167 -4.16 -2.21 7.09
CA GLY A 167 -3.18 -2.89 7.93
C GLY A 167 -2.55 -1.91 8.92
N GLY A 168 -1.99 -2.43 10.02
CA GLY A 168 -1.29 -1.60 11.01
C GLY A 168 -2.19 -0.70 11.87
N TYR A 169 -3.50 -0.76 11.72
CA TYR A 169 -4.46 0.07 12.46
C TYR A 169 -5.40 -0.80 13.31
N PRO A 170 -5.65 -0.44 14.60
CA PRO A 170 -4.87 0.49 15.42
C PRO A 170 -3.51 -0.11 15.77
N ASP A 171 -2.46 0.72 15.74
CA ASP A 171 -1.15 0.30 16.18
C ASP A 171 -1.12 0.04 17.70
N TYR A 172 -0.11 -0.72 18.16
CA TYR A 172 0.14 -1.03 19.59
C TYR A 172 0.32 0.21 20.46
N ASP A 173 0.64 1.36 19.87
CA ASP A 173 0.57 2.65 20.51
C ASP A 173 -0.91 3.11 20.52
N TRP A 174 -1.59 2.84 21.60
CA TRP A 174 -3.04 2.94 21.84
C TRP A 174 -3.69 4.25 21.42
N ASN A 175 -2.95 5.20 20.91
CA ASN A 175 -3.43 6.49 20.45
C ASN A 175 -2.92 6.89 19.06
N ALA A 176 -1.92 6.22 18.50
CA ALA A 176 -1.44 6.52 17.16
C ALA A 176 -2.34 5.87 16.12
N LYS A 177 -2.76 6.65 15.13
CA LYS A 177 -3.53 6.17 13.99
C LYS A 177 -2.58 6.05 12.82
N ARG A 178 -2.36 4.81 12.40
CA ARG A 178 -1.51 4.44 11.28
C ARG A 178 -2.24 3.48 10.39
N GLY A 179 -1.96 3.52 9.11
CA GLY A 179 -2.56 2.61 8.16
C GLY A 179 -1.53 2.13 7.15
N VAL A 180 -1.72 0.92 6.68
CA VAL A 180 -0.93 0.34 5.60
C VAL A 180 -1.89 -0.11 4.51
N ILE A 181 -1.60 0.28 3.28
CA ILE A 181 -2.34 -0.11 2.09
C ILE A 181 -1.38 -0.87 1.19
N TYR A 182 -1.78 -2.06 0.79
CA TYR A 182 -1.12 -2.86 -0.23
C TYR A 182 -2.04 -3.03 -1.43
N TYR A 183 -1.47 -2.95 -2.63
CA TYR A 183 -2.19 -3.22 -3.86
C TYR A 183 -1.24 -3.86 -4.86
N TYR A 184 -1.69 -4.95 -5.47
CA TYR A 184 -0.89 -5.70 -6.42
C TYR A 184 -0.93 -4.99 -7.78
N LEU A 185 0.12 -4.31 -8.15
CA LEU A 185 0.27 -3.77 -9.50
C LEU A 185 0.72 -4.84 -10.49
N THR A 186 1.33 -5.90 -10.00
CA THR A 186 2.00 -6.97 -10.74
C THR A 186 1.13 -7.70 -11.79
N PRO A 187 -0.15 -8.06 -11.59
CA PRO A 187 -0.92 -8.80 -12.60
C PRO A 187 -1.25 -8.06 -13.90
N ALA A 188 -1.30 -6.72 -13.98
CA ALA A 188 -1.62 -6.02 -15.23
C ALA A 188 -0.47 -6.01 -16.27
N ALA A 189 0.77 -6.39 -15.91
CA ALA A 189 1.82 -6.62 -16.92
C ALA A 189 1.57 -7.87 -17.77
N LEU A 190 0.58 -8.68 -17.40
CA LEU A 190 0.16 -9.84 -18.19
C LEU A 190 -0.76 -9.44 -19.37
N TRP A 191 -1.16 -8.17 -19.42
CA TRP A 191 -1.87 -7.60 -20.58
C TRP A 191 -0.89 -6.91 -21.53
N GLN A 192 -1.34 -6.68 -22.79
CA GLN A 192 -0.55 -5.97 -23.80
C GLN A 192 -0.65 -4.43 -23.61
N ASP A 193 0.35 -3.73 -24.14
CA ASP A 193 0.33 -2.29 -24.47
C ASP A 193 -0.05 -1.34 -23.33
N PHE A 194 0.37 -1.63 -22.08
CA PHE A 194 0.19 -0.72 -20.96
C PHE A 194 0.86 0.64 -21.23
N GLN A 195 0.10 1.75 -21.08
CA GLN A 195 0.57 3.08 -21.45
C GLN A 195 0.53 4.09 -20.31
N SER A 196 -0.43 3.96 -19.37
CA SER A 196 -0.53 4.91 -18.27
C SER A 196 -1.10 4.32 -16.99
N LEU A 197 -0.52 4.74 -15.86
CA LEU A 197 -1.02 4.49 -14.51
C LEU A 197 -1.27 5.82 -13.83
N THR A 198 -2.44 6.00 -13.27
CA THR A 198 -2.76 7.12 -12.37
C THR A 198 -3.24 6.57 -11.03
N ILE A 199 -2.59 6.95 -9.94
CA ILE A 199 -3.03 6.59 -8.58
C ILE A 199 -3.43 7.85 -7.85
N ASN A 200 -4.69 7.94 -7.44
CA ASN A 200 -5.23 9.02 -6.62
C ASN A 200 -5.45 8.53 -5.20
N LEU A 201 -4.87 9.22 -4.22
CA LEU A 201 -4.99 8.88 -2.82
C LEU A 201 -5.62 10.03 -2.03
N TYR A 202 -6.76 9.75 -1.42
CA TYR A 202 -7.52 10.67 -0.60
C TYR A 202 -7.45 10.22 0.85
N LEU A 203 -6.72 10.97 1.69
CA LEU A 203 -6.47 10.59 3.08
C LEU A 203 -7.53 11.15 4.04
N ASP A 204 -7.84 10.37 5.08
CA ASP A 204 -8.66 10.83 6.20
C ASP A 204 -7.94 11.95 6.99
N LYS A 205 -8.74 12.76 7.70
CA LYS A 205 -8.21 13.81 8.59
C LYS A 205 -7.35 13.27 9.73
N ASP A 206 -7.60 12.02 10.12
CA ASP A 206 -6.94 11.37 11.24
C ASP A 206 -5.54 10.84 10.86
N MET A 207 -5.33 10.51 9.58
CA MET A 207 -4.06 10.07 9.01
C MET A 207 -3.73 10.86 7.74
N PRO A 208 -3.40 12.16 7.87
CA PRO A 208 -3.34 13.08 6.73
C PRO A 208 -2.03 13.06 5.93
N VAL A 209 -1.07 12.22 6.29
CA VAL A 209 0.25 12.21 5.67
C VAL A 209 0.68 10.82 5.21
N ILE A 210 1.40 10.78 4.10
CA ILE A 210 2.15 9.59 3.67
C ILE A 210 3.49 9.62 4.42
N LYS A 211 3.79 8.55 5.15
CA LYS A 211 5.06 8.37 5.85
C LYS A 211 6.10 7.73 4.95
N ASP A 212 5.66 6.75 4.17
CA ASP A 212 6.48 6.01 3.22
C ASP A 212 5.60 5.41 2.12
N SER A 213 6.16 5.18 0.94
CA SER A 213 5.46 4.49 -0.14
C SER A 213 6.44 3.96 -1.19
N SER A 214 6.05 2.88 -1.88
CA SER A 214 6.83 2.29 -2.97
C SER A 214 6.90 3.19 -4.23
N VAL A 215 6.00 4.17 -4.36
CA VAL A 215 5.98 5.14 -5.47
C VAL A 215 6.03 6.57 -4.94
N PRO A 216 6.65 7.52 -5.68
CA PRO A 216 6.78 8.91 -5.25
C PRO A 216 5.48 9.70 -5.49
N PHE A 217 4.59 9.74 -4.52
CA PHE A 217 3.38 10.55 -4.60
C PHE A 217 3.65 12.05 -4.58
N GLU A 218 2.99 12.78 -5.46
CA GLU A 218 2.92 14.25 -5.42
C GLU A 218 1.69 14.71 -4.63
N LYS A 219 1.87 15.72 -3.78
CA LYS A 219 0.75 16.32 -3.05
C LYS A 219 0.04 17.34 -3.92
N VAL A 220 -1.16 17.02 -4.38
CA VAL A 220 -1.97 17.87 -5.28
C VAL A 220 -3.06 18.66 -4.55
N GLY A 221 -3.32 18.37 -3.27
CA GLY A 221 -4.34 19.06 -2.47
C GLY A 221 -4.22 18.83 -0.97
N THR A 222 -5.21 19.30 -0.22
CA THR A 222 -5.28 19.01 1.22
C THR A 222 -5.60 17.54 1.42
N ARG A 223 -4.61 16.74 1.88
CA ARG A 223 -4.76 15.29 2.07
C ARG A 223 -5.07 14.52 0.77
N THR A 224 -4.74 15.11 -0.37
CA THR A 224 -4.88 14.51 -1.70
C THR A 224 -3.51 14.39 -2.31
N TYR A 225 -3.20 13.19 -2.75
CA TYR A 225 -1.92 12.84 -3.35
C TYR A 225 -2.17 12.11 -4.67
N GLN A 226 -1.26 12.27 -5.61
CA GLN A 226 -1.35 11.63 -6.92
C GLN A 226 0.02 11.09 -7.34
N TYR A 227 0.00 9.96 -8.01
CA TYR A 227 1.14 9.42 -8.74
C TYR A 227 0.70 9.15 -10.17
N THR A 228 1.53 9.49 -11.14
CA THR A 228 1.30 9.21 -12.57
C THR A 228 2.56 8.63 -13.18
N SER A 229 2.41 7.65 -14.04
CA SER A 229 3.50 7.02 -14.79
C SER A 229 3.01 6.53 -16.15
N ASP A 230 3.87 6.57 -17.13
CA ASP A 230 3.68 5.95 -18.45
C ASP A 230 4.17 4.49 -18.49
N THR A 231 4.66 4.00 -17.37
CA THR A 231 5.10 2.60 -17.17
C THR A 231 4.64 2.11 -15.81
N LEU A 232 4.43 0.81 -15.68
CA LEU A 232 4.13 0.20 -14.38
C LEU A 232 5.37 0.25 -13.47
N PRO A 233 5.18 0.50 -12.15
CA PRO A 233 6.23 0.35 -11.16
C PRO A 233 6.77 -1.08 -11.11
N GLN A 234 8.03 -1.24 -10.71
CA GLN A 234 8.67 -2.56 -10.61
C GLN A 234 8.25 -3.36 -9.37
N GLU A 235 7.62 -2.70 -8.41
CA GLU A 235 7.16 -3.27 -7.14
C GLU A 235 5.67 -3.01 -6.99
N ASP A 236 5.01 -3.90 -6.26
CA ASP A 236 3.63 -3.70 -5.85
C ASP A 236 3.49 -2.46 -4.97
N LEU A 237 2.32 -1.84 -5.01
CA LEU A 237 2.06 -0.62 -4.25
C LEU A 237 2.00 -0.92 -2.77
N SER A 238 2.80 -0.21 -2.02
CA SER A 238 2.71 -0.14 -0.56
C SER A 238 2.67 1.33 -0.13
N ILE A 239 1.72 1.68 0.74
CA ILE A 239 1.56 3.04 1.25
C ILE A 239 1.41 2.98 2.76
N PHE A 240 2.30 3.67 3.48
CA PHE A 240 2.22 3.85 4.92
C PHE A 240 1.71 5.25 5.21
N ILE A 241 0.53 5.33 5.83
CA ILE A 241 -0.12 6.60 6.21
C ILE A 241 -0.12 6.77 7.73
N ASP A 242 0.00 8.01 8.19
CA ASP A 242 0.20 8.30 9.60
C ASP A 242 -0.44 9.64 10.00
N GLU A 243 -0.51 9.86 11.31
CA GLU A 243 -0.79 11.15 11.91
C GLU A 243 0.27 12.18 11.51
N ASN A 244 -0.10 13.44 11.47
CA ASN A 244 0.90 14.52 11.36
C ASN A 244 1.56 14.78 12.73
N VAL A 245 2.68 15.53 12.72
CA VAL A 245 3.47 15.82 13.92
C VAL A 245 2.64 16.43 15.05
N VAL A 246 1.63 17.24 14.75
CA VAL A 246 0.76 17.85 15.77
C VAL A 246 -0.14 16.81 16.41
N GLN A 247 -0.75 15.94 15.60
CA GLN A 247 -1.61 14.84 16.06
C GLN A 247 -0.81 13.84 16.89
N GLU A 248 0.38 13.44 16.40
CA GLU A 248 1.32 12.57 17.11
C GLU A 248 1.71 13.16 18.49
N THR A 249 2.04 14.46 18.53
CA THR A 249 2.36 15.16 19.79
C THR A 249 1.17 15.15 20.75
N ILE A 250 -0.03 15.43 20.27
CA ILE A 250 -1.25 15.39 21.09
C ILE A 250 -1.53 13.96 21.55
N GLY A 251 -1.37 12.98 20.67
CA GLY A 251 -1.50 11.55 20.95
C GLY A 251 -0.56 11.12 22.09
N PHE A 252 0.72 11.52 22.00
CA PHE A 252 1.71 11.26 23.04
C PHE A 252 1.26 11.74 24.42
N PHE A 253 0.74 12.96 24.54
CA PHE A 253 0.24 13.48 25.83
C PHE A 253 -1.08 12.83 26.30
N ARG A 254 -1.86 12.26 25.39
CA ARG A 254 -3.08 11.52 25.72
C ARG A 254 -2.81 10.07 26.13
N SER A 255 -1.65 9.52 25.77
CA SER A 255 -1.28 8.14 26.05
C SER A 255 -1.36 7.81 27.54
N PRO A 256 -1.96 6.68 27.93
CA PRO A 256 -1.96 6.21 29.31
C PRO A 256 -0.55 6.05 29.88
N TYR A 257 0.40 5.60 29.07
CA TYR A 257 1.81 5.46 29.46
C TYR A 257 2.46 6.81 29.79
N THR A 258 2.21 7.80 28.97
CA THR A 258 2.73 9.16 29.19
C THR A 258 2.11 9.76 30.46
N ARG A 259 0.80 9.60 30.67
CA ARG A 259 0.14 10.05 31.92
C ARG A 259 0.72 9.35 33.12
N MET A 260 0.94 8.05 33.07
CA MET A 260 1.57 7.28 34.15
C MET A 260 3.01 7.77 34.39
N LEU A 261 3.80 7.97 33.31
CA LEU A 261 5.16 8.50 33.42
C LEU A 261 5.18 9.87 34.11
N PHE A 262 4.30 10.78 33.72
CA PHE A 262 4.16 12.09 34.38
C PHE A 262 3.71 11.97 35.83
N ALA A 263 2.79 11.05 36.15
CA ALA A 263 2.35 10.83 37.50
C ALA A 263 3.50 10.37 38.42
N PHE A 264 4.46 9.61 37.91
CA PHE A 264 5.62 9.16 38.67
C PHE A 264 6.77 10.17 38.69
N LEU A 265 7.05 10.87 37.60
CA LEU A 265 8.20 11.77 37.51
C LEU A 265 7.90 13.19 37.96
N LEU A 266 6.68 13.69 37.80
CA LEU A 266 6.34 15.07 38.13
C LEU A 266 6.48 15.38 39.64
N PRO A 267 5.99 14.55 40.60
CA PRO A 267 6.13 14.83 42.01
C PRO A 267 7.60 15.00 42.49
N PRO A 268 8.54 14.08 42.20
CA PRO A 268 9.93 14.27 42.61
C PRO A 268 10.60 15.47 41.95
N VAL A 269 10.28 15.77 40.69
CA VAL A 269 10.79 16.96 40.00
C VAL A 269 10.30 18.24 40.68
N LEU A 270 9.02 18.31 41.02
CA LEU A 270 8.45 19.46 41.75
C LEU A 270 9.10 19.65 43.12
N VAL A 271 9.39 18.55 43.84
CA VAL A 271 10.11 18.62 45.13
C VAL A 271 11.51 19.20 44.94
N VAL A 272 12.26 18.72 43.94
CA VAL A 272 13.61 19.24 43.64
C VAL A 272 13.55 20.73 43.27
N VAL A 273 12.62 21.12 42.43
CA VAL A 273 12.44 22.54 42.05
C VAL A 273 12.10 23.39 43.28
N ALA A 274 11.21 22.92 44.19
CA ALA A 274 10.86 23.62 45.40
C ALA A 274 12.07 23.79 46.31
N LEU A 275 12.90 22.74 46.50
CA LEU A 275 14.13 22.82 47.27
C LEU A 275 15.14 23.83 46.72
N ILE A 276 15.29 23.87 45.37
CA ILE A 276 16.16 24.87 44.73
C ILE A 276 15.65 26.30 44.96
N VAL A 277 14.35 26.52 44.85
CA VAL A 277 13.74 27.84 45.09
C VAL A 277 13.96 28.25 46.57
N ILE A 278 13.73 27.35 47.52
CA ILE A 278 13.96 27.59 48.95
C ILE A 278 15.44 27.95 49.20
N LEU A 279 16.37 27.21 48.59
CA LEU A 279 17.79 27.46 48.73
C LEU A 279 18.17 28.86 48.19
N ILE A 280 17.63 29.24 47.05
CA ILE A 280 17.85 30.59 46.48
C ILE A 280 17.34 31.68 47.41
N ILE A 281 16.17 31.51 48.03
CA ILE A 281 15.58 32.45 48.97
C ILE A 281 16.48 32.58 50.23
N ILE A 282 16.94 31.46 50.79
CA ILE A 282 17.84 31.44 51.93
C ILE A 282 19.15 32.17 51.61
N LEU A 283 19.78 31.85 50.46
CA LEU A 283 21.02 32.50 50.05
C LEU A 283 20.86 34.01 49.83
N LYS A 284 19.74 34.47 49.23
CA LYS A 284 19.41 35.89 49.12
C LYS A 284 19.25 36.55 50.51
N LYS A 285 18.60 35.88 51.47
CA LYS A 285 18.40 36.41 52.83
C LYS A 285 19.73 36.53 53.56
N ILE A 286 20.61 35.53 53.46
CA ILE A 286 21.94 35.55 54.08
C ILE A 286 22.78 36.70 53.49
N ARG A 287 22.79 36.85 52.16
CA ARG A 287 23.52 37.97 51.49
C ARG A 287 22.99 39.34 51.96
N LYS A 288 21.69 39.50 52.11
CA LYS A 288 21.06 40.76 52.60
C LYS A 288 21.43 41.05 54.06
N HIS A 289 21.57 40.02 54.91
CA HIS A 289 22.03 40.15 56.28
C HIS A 289 23.51 40.56 56.37
N LYS A 290 24.35 39.95 55.56
CA LYS A 290 25.79 40.23 55.51
C LYS A 290 26.09 41.68 55.04
N ASN A 291 25.32 42.18 54.09
CA ASN A 291 25.45 43.58 53.65
C ASN A 291 24.93 44.61 54.64
N LYS A 292 24.08 44.22 55.63
CA LYS A 292 23.62 45.11 56.70
C LYS A 292 24.57 45.13 57.91
N SER A 293 25.45 44.16 58.06
CA SER A 293 26.42 44.11 59.15
C SER A 293 27.76 44.74 58.80
N HIS A 294 27.90 45.28 57.59
CA HIS A 294 29.10 46.03 57.13
C HIS A 294 28.80 47.54 56.89
N LEU A 295 27.67 48.04 57.32
CA LEU A 295 27.29 49.46 57.47
C LEU A 295 27.16 49.83 58.94
#